data_ce8cc5394ff62ef09b42f30327f0230a
#
_entry.id   ce8cc5394ff62ef09b42f30327f0230a
#
_cell.length_a   1.000
_cell.length_b   1.000
_cell.length_c   1.000
_cell.angle_alpha   90.00
_cell.angle_beta   90.00
_cell.angle_gamma   90.00
#
_symmetry.space_group_name_H-M   'P 1'
#
loop_
_entity.id
_entity.type
_entity.pdbx_description
1 polymer ?
#
loop_
_entity_poly.entity_id
_entity_poly.type
_entity_poly.pdbx_seq_one_letter_code
_entity_poly.pdbx_strand_id
1 'polypeptide(L)'
;MTGIEKTVTNRSGAGVLVLCAILFGLCACTEDASYTAGVWYRRSDFDGVARTDAAGFTIGNKGYICGGYNGKTTRLADTWEYDIDNDWWTQRADMPGTVRNAATGFPVGN
;
A
#
# COMPACT_ATOMS: atom_id res chain seq x y z
N MET A 1 29.45 48.17 35.85
CA MET A 1 28.01 48.50 35.66
C MET A 1 27.43 47.85 34.41
N THR A 2 28.12 47.93 33.29
CA THR A 2 27.63 47.32 32.01
C THR A 2 27.58 45.78 32.01
N GLY A 3 28.39 45.09 32.81
CA GLY A 3 28.40 43.61 32.88
C GLY A 3 27.19 43.00 33.58
N ILE A 4 26.58 43.73 34.50
CA ILE A 4 25.40 43.24 35.26
C ILE A 4 24.15 43.25 34.39
N GLU A 5 23.96 44.28 33.57
CA GLU A 5 22.83 44.36 32.64
C GLU A 5 22.87 43.25 31.55
N LYS A 6 24.05 42.97 31.03
CA LYS A 6 24.22 41.85 30.09
C LYS A 6 23.89 40.50 30.71
N THR A 7 24.23 40.30 31.97
CA THR A 7 23.96 39.04 32.67
C THR A 7 22.45 38.87 32.89
N VAL A 8 21.73 39.91 33.24
CA VAL A 8 20.26 39.86 33.43
C VAL A 8 19.56 39.61 32.14
N THR A 9 19.97 40.24 31.05
CA THR A 9 19.36 40.04 29.73
C THR A 9 19.57 38.61 29.22
N ASN A 10 20.72 38.08 29.45
CA ASN A 10 20.99 36.67 29.08
C ASN A 10 20.17 35.66 29.88
N ARG A 11 19.91 35.94 31.14
CA ARG A 11 19.07 35.06 31.96
C ARG A 11 17.63 35.03 31.51
N SER A 12 17.05 36.12 31.13
CA SER A 12 15.67 36.16 30.61
C SER A 12 15.57 35.51 29.24
N GLY A 13 16.53 35.72 28.35
CA GLY A 13 16.60 35.06 27.07
C GLY A 13 16.77 33.56 27.16
N ALA A 14 17.64 33.09 28.04
CA ALA A 14 17.83 31.66 28.29
C ALA A 14 16.58 31.00 28.88
N GLY A 15 15.87 31.69 29.78
CA GLY A 15 14.60 31.19 30.31
C GLY A 15 13.51 31.00 29.25
N VAL A 16 13.36 31.96 28.36
CA VAL A 16 12.40 31.91 27.27
C VAL A 16 12.76 30.81 26.28
N LEU A 17 14.03 30.67 25.93
CA LEU A 17 14.50 29.60 25.03
C LEU A 17 14.29 28.22 25.62
N VAL A 18 14.58 28.03 26.91
CA VAL A 18 14.34 26.76 27.61
C VAL A 18 12.85 26.44 27.66
N LEU A 19 11.99 27.42 27.93
CA LEU A 19 10.54 27.23 27.94
C LEU A 19 10.00 26.87 26.56
N CYS A 20 10.47 27.53 25.51
CA CYS A 20 10.12 27.17 24.15
C CYS A 20 10.60 25.76 23.77
N ALA A 21 11.81 25.37 24.18
CA ALA A 21 12.33 24.04 23.94
C ALA A 21 11.50 22.95 24.67
N ILE A 22 11.02 23.23 25.88
CA ILE A 22 10.15 22.33 26.62
C ILE A 22 8.78 22.19 25.94
N LEU A 23 8.20 23.30 25.46
CA LEU A 23 6.94 23.28 24.73
C LEU A 23 7.05 22.55 23.40
N PHE A 24 8.15 22.73 22.67
CA PHE A 24 8.43 21.97 21.46
C PHE A 24 8.71 20.48 21.74
N GLY A 25 9.37 20.16 22.83
CA GLY A 25 9.64 18.77 23.23
C GLY A 25 8.39 17.99 23.58
N LEU A 26 7.34 18.63 24.09
CA LEU A 26 6.06 18.00 24.38
C LEU A 26 5.19 17.76 23.13
N CYS A 27 5.49 18.45 22.02
CA CYS A 27 4.84 18.27 20.74
C CYS A 27 5.60 17.34 19.78
N ALA A 28 6.74 16.78 20.22
CA ALA A 28 7.42 15.77 19.47
C ALA A 28 6.63 14.47 19.63
N CYS A 29 5.62 14.26 18.80
CA CYS A 29 5.26 12.93 18.37
C CYS A 29 6.52 12.37 17.72
N THR A 30 7.30 11.62 18.42
CA THR A 30 8.32 10.77 17.84
C THR A 30 7.60 9.66 17.10
N GLU A 31 7.19 9.95 15.90
CA GLU A 31 6.80 8.94 14.93
C GLU A 31 8.06 8.22 14.49
N ASP A 32 8.66 7.45 15.37
CA ASP A 32 9.65 6.46 15.00
C ASP A 32 8.99 5.18 14.46
N ALA A 33 7.86 5.32 13.83
CA ALA A 33 7.46 4.36 12.85
C ALA A 33 8.38 4.61 11.64
N SER A 34 9.48 3.91 11.56
CA SER A 34 10.18 3.71 10.29
C SER A 34 9.20 2.97 9.38
N TYR A 35 8.23 3.69 8.89
CA TYR A 35 7.35 3.20 7.86
C TYR A 35 8.23 3.04 6.62
N THR A 36 8.73 1.83 6.42
CA THR A 36 9.28 1.47 5.12
C THR A 36 8.09 1.45 4.19
N ALA A 37 7.74 2.63 3.68
CA ALA A 37 6.76 2.72 2.62
C ALA A 37 7.21 1.77 1.52
N GLY A 38 6.39 0.79 1.20
CA GLY A 38 6.70 -0.15 0.14
C GLY A 38 7.03 0.62 -1.14
N VAL A 39 8.10 0.24 -1.81
CA VAL A 39 8.45 0.81 -3.10
C VAL A 39 7.55 0.16 -4.14
N TRP A 40 6.77 0.97 -4.84
CA TRP A 40 5.89 0.51 -5.91
C TRP A 40 6.64 0.50 -7.23
N TYR A 41 6.63 -0.65 -7.89
CA TYR A 41 7.16 -0.79 -9.25
C TYR A 41 6.00 -1.05 -10.19
N ARG A 42 5.97 -0.31 -11.32
CA ARG A 42 5.02 -0.62 -12.39
C ARG A 42 5.43 -1.94 -13.04
N ARG A 43 4.46 -2.81 -13.23
CA ARG A 43 4.56 -4.08 -13.93
C ARG A 43 3.73 -4.01 -15.22
N SER A 44 3.72 -5.09 -16.00
CA SER A 44 2.91 -5.19 -17.21
C SER A 44 1.43 -4.91 -16.91
N ASP A 45 0.76 -4.26 -17.84
CA ASP A 45 -0.67 -4.03 -17.74
C ASP A 45 -1.42 -5.36 -17.90
N PHE A 46 -2.61 -5.45 -17.33
CA PHE A 46 -3.43 -6.64 -17.43
C PHE A 46 -3.98 -6.82 -18.85
N ASP A 47 -3.72 -7.97 -19.47
CA ASP A 47 -4.10 -8.26 -20.86
C ASP A 47 -5.57 -8.63 -21.05
N GLY A 48 -6.28 -8.91 -19.96
CA GLY A 48 -7.70 -9.26 -20.01
C GLY A 48 -8.63 -8.06 -20.01
N VAL A 49 -9.92 -8.34 -20.11
CA VAL A 49 -10.96 -7.30 -20.02
C VAL A 49 -10.94 -6.66 -18.63
N ALA A 50 -11.01 -5.32 -18.58
CA ALA A 50 -11.14 -4.58 -17.33
C ALA A 50 -12.36 -5.07 -16.52
N ARG A 51 -12.18 -5.29 -15.23
CA ARG A 51 -13.18 -5.96 -14.39
C ARG A 51 -13.16 -5.49 -12.95
N THR A 52 -14.30 -5.66 -12.29
CA THR A 52 -14.48 -5.51 -10.84
C THR A 52 -14.87 -6.86 -10.24
N ASP A 53 -14.78 -6.99 -8.93
CA ASP A 53 -15.27 -8.15 -8.16
C ASP A 53 -14.71 -9.50 -8.65
N ALA A 54 -13.52 -9.53 -9.21
CA ALA A 54 -12.83 -10.77 -9.56
C ALA A 54 -12.29 -11.45 -8.30
N ALA A 55 -12.20 -12.77 -8.32
CA ALA A 55 -11.45 -13.52 -7.32
C ALA A 55 -9.95 -13.44 -7.64
N GLY A 56 -9.13 -13.17 -6.63
CA GLY A 56 -7.68 -13.18 -6.74
C GLY A 56 -7.06 -14.12 -5.72
N PHE A 57 -6.03 -14.85 -6.12
CA PHE A 57 -5.24 -15.74 -5.24
C PHE A 57 -3.85 -15.96 -5.82
N THR A 58 -2.97 -16.58 -5.05
CA THR A 58 -1.60 -16.89 -5.48
C THR A 58 -1.30 -18.36 -5.27
N ILE A 59 -0.53 -18.97 -6.18
CA ILE A 59 0.04 -20.30 -6.04
C ILE A 59 1.53 -20.21 -6.39
N GLY A 60 2.40 -20.52 -5.42
CA GLY A 60 3.83 -20.33 -5.59
C GLY A 60 4.18 -18.89 -5.95
N ASN A 61 4.91 -18.70 -7.06
CA ASN A 61 5.34 -17.39 -7.56
C ASN A 61 4.42 -16.84 -8.67
N LYS A 62 3.15 -17.23 -8.67
CA LYS A 62 2.17 -16.80 -9.68
C LYS A 62 0.93 -16.24 -9.02
N GLY A 63 0.43 -15.15 -9.60
CA GLY A 63 -0.86 -14.56 -9.24
C GLY A 63 -1.96 -15.02 -10.21
N TYR A 64 -3.18 -15.14 -9.71
CA TYR A 64 -4.33 -15.53 -10.52
C TYR A 64 -5.48 -14.56 -10.32
N ILE A 65 -6.16 -14.24 -11.42
CA ILE A 65 -7.41 -13.48 -11.41
C ILE A 65 -8.45 -14.31 -12.18
N CYS A 66 -9.61 -14.51 -11.58
CA CYS A 66 -10.66 -15.30 -12.23
C CYS A 66 -12.05 -14.70 -12.02
N GLY A 67 -12.89 -14.80 -13.04
CA GLY A 67 -14.25 -14.29 -13.02
C GLY A 67 -14.31 -12.76 -12.91
N GLY A 68 -15.37 -12.28 -12.28
CA GLY A 68 -15.62 -10.85 -12.09
C GLY A 68 -16.68 -10.30 -13.02
N TYR A 69 -16.78 -8.97 -13.09
CA TYR A 69 -17.80 -8.25 -13.82
C TYR A 69 -17.19 -7.11 -14.64
N ASN A 70 -17.55 -7.00 -15.90
CA ASN A 70 -16.96 -6.01 -16.81
C ASN A 70 -17.53 -4.58 -16.65
N GLY A 71 -18.34 -4.35 -15.62
CA GLY A 71 -18.94 -3.04 -15.34
C GLY A 71 -20.12 -2.65 -16.24
N LYS A 72 -20.49 -3.48 -17.21
CA LYS A 72 -21.62 -3.21 -18.12
C LYS A 72 -22.77 -4.21 -17.93
N THR A 73 -22.59 -5.42 -18.43
CA THR A 73 -23.68 -6.42 -18.43
C THR A 73 -23.17 -7.83 -18.21
N THR A 74 -21.86 -8.08 -18.28
CA THR A 74 -21.34 -9.43 -18.43
C THR A 74 -20.51 -9.85 -17.21
N ARG A 75 -20.89 -10.97 -16.61
CA ARG A 75 -20.04 -11.73 -15.69
C ARG A 75 -19.07 -12.57 -16.50
N LEU A 76 -17.84 -12.67 -15.99
CA LEU A 76 -16.74 -13.32 -16.67
C LEU A 76 -16.46 -14.69 -16.05
N ALA A 77 -15.90 -15.60 -16.84
CA ALA A 77 -15.46 -16.92 -16.38
C ALA A 77 -13.98 -17.14 -16.61
N ASP A 78 -13.33 -16.26 -17.37
CA ASP A 78 -11.94 -16.39 -17.75
C ASP A 78 -11.01 -16.35 -16.53
N THR A 79 -9.94 -17.10 -16.64
CA THR A 79 -8.88 -17.15 -15.64
C THR A 79 -7.59 -16.65 -16.26
N TRP A 80 -6.90 -15.79 -15.55
CA TRP A 80 -5.62 -15.24 -15.96
C TRP A 80 -4.56 -15.52 -14.91
N GLU A 81 -3.39 -15.91 -15.37
CA GLU A 81 -2.19 -16.13 -14.57
C GLU A 81 -1.19 -15.02 -14.84
N TYR A 82 -0.67 -14.43 -13.78
CA TYR A 82 0.44 -13.49 -13.82
C TYR A 82 1.72 -14.18 -13.36
N ASP A 83 2.71 -14.20 -14.23
CA ASP A 83 4.05 -14.70 -13.93
C ASP A 83 4.89 -13.53 -13.40
N ILE A 84 5.26 -13.58 -12.10
CA ILE A 84 5.99 -12.50 -11.44
C ILE A 84 7.41 -12.37 -11.97
N ASP A 85 8.05 -13.47 -12.33
CA ASP A 85 9.45 -13.47 -12.79
C ASP A 85 9.59 -12.91 -14.20
N ASN A 86 8.64 -13.25 -15.06
CA ASN A 86 8.67 -12.86 -16.46
C ASN A 86 7.85 -11.58 -16.75
N ASP A 87 7.06 -11.10 -15.79
CA ASP A 87 6.24 -9.92 -15.91
C ASP A 87 5.24 -9.97 -17.07
N TRP A 88 4.52 -11.07 -17.21
CA TRP A 88 3.48 -11.22 -18.23
C TRP A 88 2.23 -11.95 -17.74
N TRP A 89 1.14 -11.74 -18.46
CA TRP A 89 -0.13 -12.40 -18.26
C TRP A 89 -0.34 -13.53 -19.26
N THR A 90 -0.96 -14.60 -18.84
CA THR A 90 -1.35 -15.73 -19.67
C THR A 90 -2.78 -16.13 -19.37
N GLN A 91 -3.64 -16.17 -20.37
CA GLN A 91 -4.98 -16.72 -20.18
C GLN A 91 -4.91 -18.23 -19.98
N ARG A 92 -5.57 -18.69 -18.95
CA ARG A 92 -5.72 -20.11 -18.61
C ARG A 92 -7.11 -20.60 -18.95
N ALA A 93 -7.41 -21.86 -18.66
CA ALA A 93 -8.74 -22.42 -18.84
C ALA A 93 -9.77 -21.62 -18.01
N ASP A 94 -10.93 -21.43 -18.59
CA ASP A 94 -12.02 -20.74 -17.91
C ASP A 94 -12.47 -21.51 -16.66
N MET A 95 -12.97 -20.77 -15.71
CA MET A 95 -13.58 -21.35 -14.51
C MET A 95 -14.80 -22.19 -14.90
N PRO A 96 -14.89 -23.44 -14.51
CA PRO A 96 -16.04 -24.27 -14.82
C PRO A 96 -17.31 -23.80 -14.10
N GLY A 97 -18.44 -24.00 -14.74
CA GLY A 97 -19.76 -23.66 -14.20
C GLY A 97 -20.26 -22.28 -14.54
N THR A 98 -21.19 -21.77 -13.75
CA THR A 98 -21.85 -20.51 -14.02
C THR A 98 -20.91 -19.33 -13.81
N VAL A 99 -20.87 -18.40 -14.76
CA VAL A 99 -20.15 -17.12 -14.65
C VAL A 99 -20.56 -16.36 -13.40
N ARG A 100 -19.60 -15.79 -12.69
CA ARG A 100 -19.85 -15.17 -11.39
C ARG A 100 -18.89 -14.03 -11.10
N ASN A 101 -19.29 -13.19 -10.17
CA ASN A 101 -18.48 -12.13 -9.57
C ASN A 101 -18.58 -12.22 -8.04
N ALA A 102 -17.78 -11.47 -7.33
CA ALA A 102 -17.72 -11.45 -5.86
C ALA A 102 -17.46 -12.84 -5.24
N ALA A 103 -16.72 -13.70 -5.94
CA ALA A 103 -16.29 -15.00 -5.43
C ALA A 103 -14.99 -14.85 -4.62
N THR A 104 -14.78 -15.74 -3.69
CA THR A 104 -13.51 -15.86 -2.97
C THR A 104 -12.68 -16.98 -3.58
N GLY A 105 -11.41 -16.71 -3.85
CA GLY A 105 -10.43 -17.68 -4.30
C GLY A 105 -9.35 -17.89 -3.25
N PHE A 106 -8.92 -19.13 -3.07
CA PHE A 106 -7.79 -19.48 -2.20
C PHE A 106 -7.11 -20.75 -2.72
N PRO A 107 -5.79 -20.87 -2.57
CA PRO A 107 -5.08 -22.07 -2.97
C PRO A 107 -5.34 -23.21 -1.97
N VAL A 108 -5.37 -24.43 -2.47
CA VAL A 108 -5.44 -25.66 -1.66
C VAL A 108 -4.28 -26.56 -2.07
N GLY A 109 -3.34 -26.75 -1.19
CA GLY A 109 -2.11 -27.49 -1.45
C GLY A 109 -1.08 -26.68 -2.25
N ASN A 110 0.04 -27.31 -2.55
CA ASN A 110 1.12 -26.76 -3.38
C ASN A 110 1.09 -27.36 -4.76
#